data_7fbdbd4aaf99bec62715cb29186ef4f7
#
_entry.id   7fbdbd4aaf99bec62715cb29186ef4f7
#
_cell.length_a   1.000
_cell.length_b   1.000
_cell.length_c   1.000
_cell.angle_alpha   90.00
_cell.angle_beta   90.00
_cell.angle_gamma   90.00
#
_symmetry.space_group_name_H-M   'P 1'
#
loop_
_entity.id
_entity.type
_entity.pdbx_description
1 polymer ?
#
loop_
_entity_poly.entity_id
_entity_poly.type
_entity_poly.pdbx_seq_one_letter_code
_entity_poly.pdbx_strand_id
1 'polypeptide(L)'
;MAVIPALLLSSAALAEPVHGISMHGTPALSADYKSFPYVNPNVKKGGKIAYGVVGTFDSLNPFVLRGMRTTARGVWDPDFGNLLYEPLMQRSNDEPFSLYGLLAESVEWDDERTYTQFNLNPKARWQDGKPVTPEDVMFTLELLKEKGRPPFNNRLTAVEKMEKIGEHGVRFTFNDKANRETPLILASSTPILPKHAIDAETFEKAGLGPVVGSGPYKIKSMRPGEKIIWERDPNYWGKDVPSKVGFDNYDEISITYFLQVNSMFEAFKKGDIDMYPEGDAINGNADSSHWGSAYNFPAANRGDVLKEVFEPRLPSGMFGFVFNTRKPIFADEKVREGLSYVLDFEWLNRNILGGAFSRTQSYWQNSSLGAYGNPANEKELALLGDAAKRLSPEILAGTYMMPVSDGSGADRKVLRKAVDLLQEAGYKISAGRMVDAQGRQLAFEVMTQNPAQERIALAYQRSLKLIGVNMAIRSVDDGQYQARSNNFDYDMIIRSFPSSLSPGIEQYNRWDSTSRDAPGSFNYAGAADPDIDRMIEALLQARSTEDFEAAVRGYDRLLVSGHYVIPLYYIGAQWVAHWKHLGKPDVTPLFGYQKPVWWDNRAQ
;
A
#
# COMPACT_ATOMS: atom_id res chain seq x y z
N MET A 1 -24.41 -1.60 -65.24
CA MET A 1 -24.56 -0.97 -63.95
C MET A 1 -23.49 -1.55 -63.04
N ALA A 2 -22.42 -0.81 -62.76
CA ALA A 2 -21.34 -1.21 -61.87
C ALA A 2 -21.65 -0.65 -60.48
N VAL A 3 -21.79 -1.52 -59.49
CA VAL A 3 -21.97 -1.16 -58.09
C VAL A 3 -20.58 -0.94 -57.50
N ILE A 4 -20.26 0.31 -57.16
CA ILE A 4 -19.04 0.67 -56.42
C ILE A 4 -19.34 0.44 -54.93
N PRO A 5 -18.56 -0.39 -54.17
CA PRO A 5 -18.72 -0.47 -52.74
C PRO A 5 -18.15 0.79 -52.10
N ALA A 6 -18.96 1.51 -51.31
CA ALA A 6 -18.51 2.59 -50.47
C ALA A 6 -17.70 2.00 -49.29
N LEU A 7 -16.40 2.24 -49.29
CA LEU A 7 -15.57 2.03 -48.09
C LEU A 7 -15.99 3.07 -47.02
N LEU A 8 -16.66 2.61 -45.98
CA LEU A 8 -16.82 3.35 -44.73
C LEU A 8 -15.45 3.40 -44.05
N LEU A 9 -14.73 4.49 -44.23
CA LEU A 9 -13.60 4.86 -43.36
C LEU A 9 -14.20 5.23 -42.00
N SER A 10 -14.15 4.30 -41.06
CA SER A 10 -14.33 4.65 -39.64
C SER A 10 -13.17 5.55 -39.23
N SER A 11 -13.41 6.85 -39.17
CA SER A 11 -12.49 7.76 -38.47
C SER A 11 -12.46 7.30 -37.00
N ALA A 12 -11.33 6.74 -36.57
CA ALA A 12 -11.05 6.60 -35.14
C ALA A 12 -11.15 8.01 -34.57
N ALA A 13 -12.17 8.26 -33.74
CA ALA A 13 -12.26 9.50 -33.00
C ALA A 13 -11.03 9.55 -32.10
N LEU A 14 -10.14 10.50 -32.34
CA LEU A 14 -9.05 10.80 -31.43
C LEU A 14 -9.70 11.19 -30.10
N ALA A 15 -9.31 10.52 -29.01
CA ALA A 15 -9.78 10.87 -27.69
C ALA A 15 -9.36 12.32 -27.38
N GLU A 16 -10.30 13.14 -26.91
CA GLU A 16 -9.97 14.52 -26.52
C GLU A 16 -9.09 14.50 -25.25
N PRO A 17 -8.05 15.37 -25.19
CA PRO A 17 -7.22 15.48 -23.99
C PRO A 17 -8.03 15.89 -22.77
N VAL A 18 -7.86 15.20 -21.66
CA VAL A 18 -8.56 15.45 -20.39
C VAL A 18 -7.58 15.80 -19.27
N HIS A 19 -8.06 16.47 -18.25
CA HIS A 19 -7.28 17.01 -17.13
C HIS A 19 -6.80 15.97 -16.13
N GLY A 20 -7.28 14.73 -16.21
CA GLY A 20 -6.94 13.66 -15.27
C GLY A 20 -7.32 12.28 -15.79
N ILE A 21 -6.76 11.25 -15.18
CA ILE A 21 -6.99 9.84 -15.50
C ILE A 21 -7.22 9.03 -14.23
N SER A 22 -8.21 8.15 -14.24
CA SER A 22 -8.48 7.18 -13.16
C SER A 22 -8.23 5.75 -13.63
N MET A 23 -7.91 4.86 -12.70
CA MET A 23 -7.79 3.44 -12.97
C MET A 23 -9.12 2.86 -13.45
N HIS A 24 -10.20 3.18 -12.76
CA HIS A 24 -11.57 2.80 -13.08
C HIS A 24 -12.46 4.05 -13.08
N GLY A 25 -13.42 4.11 -14.00
CA GLY A 25 -14.30 5.27 -14.14
C GLY A 25 -13.58 6.55 -14.57
N THR A 26 -14.04 7.68 -14.05
CA THR A 26 -13.51 9.03 -14.31
C THR A 26 -12.98 9.66 -13.03
N PRO A 27 -12.01 10.60 -13.11
CA PRO A 27 -11.58 11.40 -11.95
C PRO A 27 -12.76 12.12 -11.31
N ALA A 28 -12.78 12.18 -9.96
CA ALA A 28 -13.89 12.77 -9.21
C ALA A 28 -13.98 14.30 -9.34
N LEU A 29 -12.83 14.97 -9.54
CA LEU A 29 -12.80 16.42 -9.68
C LEU A 29 -12.99 16.84 -11.14
N SER A 30 -13.80 17.87 -11.36
CA SER A 30 -14.03 18.47 -12.67
C SER A 30 -12.79 19.20 -13.21
N ALA A 31 -12.75 19.46 -14.52
CA ALA A 31 -11.61 20.10 -15.17
C ALA A 31 -11.28 21.51 -14.63
N ASP A 32 -12.25 22.20 -14.02
CA ASP A 32 -12.13 23.54 -13.45
C ASP A 32 -11.84 23.56 -11.95
N TYR A 33 -11.50 22.38 -11.32
CA TYR A 33 -11.13 22.33 -9.92
C TYR A 33 -9.98 23.28 -9.61
N LYS A 34 -9.93 23.80 -8.38
CA LYS A 34 -8.94 24.82 -7.95
C LYS A 34 -7.88 24.28 -7.02
N SER A 35 -8.19 23.24 -6.27
CA SER A 35 -7.29 22.53 -5.35
C SER A 35 -7.90 21.19 -4.99
N PHE A 36 -7.11 20.32 -4.38
CA PHE A 36 -7.66 19.10 -3.78
C PHE A 36 -8.54 19.43 -2.55
N PRO A 37 -9.58 18.60 -2.25
CA PRO A 37 -10.50 18.87 -1.14
C PRO A 37 -9.86 18.83 0.25
N TYR A 38 -8.74 18.15 0.40
CA TYR A 38 -8.03 17.91 1.66
C TYR A 38 -6.89 18.90 1.94
N VAL A 39 -6.81 20.01 1.22
CA VAL A 39 -5.83 21.07 1.47
C VAL A 39 -6.53 22.34 1.97
N ASN A 40 -5.78 23.21 2.59
CA ASN A 40 -6.23 24.60 2.82
C ASN A 40 -5.59 25.50 1.73
N PRO A 41 -6.36 25.96 0.73
CA PRO A 41 -5.83 26.76 -0.38
C PRO A 41 -5.39 28.17 0.05
N ASN A 42 -5.82 28.62 1.22
CA ASN A 42 -5.60 29.98 1.73
C ASN A 42 -4.42 30.07 2.72
N VAL A 43 -3.67 28.98 2.93
CA VAL A 43 -2.50 29.00 3.82
C VAL A 43 -1.46 29.96 3.30
N LYS A 44 -1.04 30.88 4.16
CA LYS A 44 0.12 31.72 3.88
C LYS A 44 1.38 30.88 4.00
N LYS A 45 2.13 30.81 2.92
CA LYS A 45 3.40 30.08 2.91
C LYS A 45 4.43 30.77 3.77
N GLY A 46 5.17 30.00 4.58
CA GLY A 46 6.18 30.54 5.48
C GLY A 46 6.57 29.58 6.60
N GLY A 47 7.56 29.98 7.37
CA GLY A 47 8.01 29.23 8.54
C GLY A 47 8.87 28.02 8.20
N LYS A 48 9.02 27.13 9.20
CA LYS A 48 9.95 26.00 9.11
C LYS A 48 9.37 24.77 9.75
N ILE A 49 9.84 23.61 9.28
CA ILE A 49 9.58 22.32 9.93
C ILE A 49 10.84 21.48 10.03
N ALA A 50 10.97 20.75 11.13
CA ALA A 50 12.03 19.79 11.36
C ALA A 50 11.46 18.38 11.48
N TYR A 51 11.89 17.49 10.59
CA TYR A 51 11.54 16.07 10.63
C TYR A 51 12.71 15.22 11.12
N GLY A 52 12.40 14.11 11.75
CA GLY A 52 13.32 13.02 12.04
C GLY A 52 13.01 11.80 11.18
N VAL A 53 14.06 11.11 10.76
CA VAL A 53 13.96 9.81 10.08
C VAL A 53 15.01 8.86 10.61
N VAL A 54 14.71 7.56 10.66
CA VAL A 54 15.69 6.54 11.04
C VAL A 54 16.45 6.09 9.80
N GLY A 55 17.77 6.06 9.88
CA GLY A 55 18.66 5.65 8.80
C GLY A 55 19.79 6.64 8.54
N THR A 56 20.29 6.67 7.32
CA THR A 56 21.38 7.52 6.86
C THR A 56 21.30 7.68 5.34
N PHE A 57 22.14 8.52 4.72
CA PHE A 57 22.25 8.63 3.27
C PHE A 57 23.69 8.93 2.83
N ASP A 58 24.06 8.40 1.69
CA ASP A 58 25.37 8.61 1.04
C ASP A 58 25.23 9.09 -0.41
N SER A 59 24.01 9.23 -0.90
CA SER A 59 23.70 9.61 -2.28
C SER A 59 22.43 10.45 -2.37
N LEU A 60 22.40 11.36 -3.36
CA LEU A 60 21.21 12.08 -3.80
C LEU A 60 20.48 11.36 -4.96
N ASN A 61 20.97 10.19 -5.40
CA ASN A 61 20.37 9.43 -6.48
C ASN A 61 19.63 8.20 -5.94
N PRO A 62 18.29 8.26 -5.78
CA PRO A 62 17.50 7.13 -5.28
C PRO A 62 17.13 6.10 -6.36
N PHE A 63 17.58 6.28 -7.59
CA PHE A 63 17.11 5.54 -8.76
C PHE A 63 17.97 4.33 -9.13
N VAL A 64 19.15 4.20 -8.53
CA VAL A 64 20.13 3.14 -8.84
C VAL A 64 20.34 2.19 -7.66
N LEU A 65 20.94 1.01 -7.93
CA LEU A 65 21.16 -0.04 -6.90
C LEU A 65 22.38 0.23 -6.00
N ARG A 66 23.29 1.07 -6.45
CA ARG A 66 24.56 1.35 -5.75
C ARG A 66 24.35 2.45 -4.72
N GLY A 67 24.53 2.12 -3.46
CA GLY A 67 24.37 3.02 -2.32
C GLY A 67 23.73 2.31 -1.13
N MET A 68 23.63 3.02 -0.02
CA MET A 68 22.95 2.50 1.17
C MET A 68 21.44 2.40 0.92
N ARG A 69 20.75 1.55 1.68
CA ARG A 69 19.28 1.35 1.56
C ARG A 69 18.47 2.62 1.78
N THR A 70 19.00 3.55 2.56
CA THR A 70 18.39 4.85 2.82
C THR A 70 19.04 5.90 1.92
N THR A 71 18.21 6.56 1.11
CA THR A 71 18.60 7.67 0.25
C THR A 71 18.22 9.00 0.90
N ALA A 72 18.73 10.10 0.34
CA ALA A 72 18.35 11.43 0.79
C ALA A 72 16.82 11.63 0.68
N ARG A 73 16.16 11.79 1.83
CA ARG A 73 14.71 11.99 1.89
C ARG A 73 14.32 13.32 1.24
N GLY A 74 13.19 13.31 0.55
CA GLY A 74 12.67 14.46 -0.17
C GLY A 74 13.06 14.52 -1.65
N VAL A 75 14.14 13.87 -2.10
CA VAL A 75 14.57 13.89 -3.52
C VAL A 75 13.48 13.29 -4.43
N TRP A 76 13.11 12.07 -4.18
CA TRP A 76 11.97 11.37 -4.76
C TRP A 76 11.30 10.59 -3.65
N ASP A 77 10.34 11.21 -3.01
CA ASP A 77 9.78 10.73 -1.75
C ASP A 77 8.36 11.24 -1.58
N PRO A 78 7.34 10.45 -1.94
CA PRO A 78 5.93 10.84 -1.84
C PRO A 78 5.51 11.24 -0.43
N ASP A 79 6.11 10.66 0.61
CA ASP A 79 5.83 10.99 2.02
C ASP A 79 6.18 12.45 2.36
N PHE A 80 7.17 13.03 1.67
CA PHE A 80 7.56 14.44 1.77
C PHE A 80 7.06 15.30 0.59
N GLY A 81 6.32 14.72 -0.36
CA GLY A 81 5.73 15.44 -1.49
C GLY A 81 6.65 15.60 -2.69
N ASN A 82 7.70 14.78 -2.83
CA ASN A 82 8.63 14.84 -3.96
C ASN A 82 9.24 16.23 -4.13
N LEU A 83 10.04 16.66 -3.14
CA LEU A 83 10.51 18.06 -3.03
C LEU A 83 11.36 18.52 -4.24
N LEU A 84 12.13 17.60 -4.87
CA LEU A 84 13.08 17.94 -5.94
C LEU A 84 12.58 17.59 -7.34
N TYR A 85 12.14 16.35 -7.56
CA TYR A 85 11.68 15.86 -8.86
C TYR A 85 10.19 15.62 -8.85
N GLU A 86 9.53 15.94 -9.92
CA GLU A 86 8.07 15.76 -10.06
C GLU A 86 7.74 14.67 -11.08
N PRO A 87 6.60 14.00 -10.92
CA PRO A 87 6.03 13.10 -11.93
C PRO A 87 5.30 13.88 -13.02
N LEU A 88 4.88 13.19 -14.08
CA LEU A 88 4.03 13.79 -15.11
C LEU A 88 2.70 14.28 -14.54
N MET A 89 2.08 13.50 -13.65
CA MET A 89 0.80 13.82 -13.05
C MET A 89 0.82 13.59 -11.53
N GLN A 90 0.06 14.39 -10.79
CA GLN A 90 -0.06 14.31 -9.33
C GLN A 90 -1.18 13.35 -8.94
N ARG A 91 -0.90 12.42 -8.04
CA ARG A 91 -1.92 11.53 -7.45
C ARG A 91 -2.79 12.29 -6.44
N SER A 92 -4.11 12.11 -6.53
CA SER A 92 -5.03 12.48 -5.47
C SER A 92 -4.91 11.49 -4.30
N ASN A 93 -4.81 12.01 -3.08
CA ASN A 93 -4.81 11.18 -1.87
C ASN A 93 -6.23 10.96 -1.30
N ASP A 94 -7.27 11.43 -2.00
CA ASP A 94 -8.67 11.25 -1.63
C ASP A 94 -9.44 10.37 -2.62
N GLU A 95 -8.75 9.77 -3.57
CA GLU A 95 -9.29 8.84 -4.56
C GLU A 95 -8.46 7.56 -4.62
N PRO A 96 -9.05 6.39 -4.91
CA PRO A 96 -8.33 5.11 -4.93
C PRO A 96 -7.09 5.13 -5.83
N PHE A 97 -7.24 5.54 -7.09
CA PHE A 97 -6.13 5.74 -8.00
C PHE A 97 -6.54 6.67 -9.15
N SER A 98 -6.50 7.97 -8.86
CA SER A 98 -6.74 9.03 -9.84
C SER A 98 -5.57 10.00 -9.87
N LEU A 99 -5.23 10.48 -11.05
CA LEU A 99 -4.14 11.41 -11.31
C LEU A 99 -4.70 12.67 -11.96
N TYR A 100 -4.11 13.79 -11.59
CA TYR A 100 -4.44 15.13 -12.09
C TYR A 100 -3.21 15.83 -12.63
N GLY A 101 -3.42 16.79 -13.54
CA GLY A 101 -2.34 17.45 -14.22
C GLY A 101 -1.29 18.09 -13.30
N LEU A 102 0.00 17.96 -13.68
CA LEU A 102 1.17 18.59 -13.07
C LEU A 102 2.17 18.95 -14.17
N LEU A 103 3.30 18.23 -14.34
CA LEU A 103 4.20 18.45 -15.48
C LEU A 103 3.49 18.22 -16.82
N ALA A 104 2.58 17.27 -16.91
CA ALA A 104 1.59 17.18 -17.97
C ALA A 104 0.29 17.84 -17.51
N GLU A 105 -0.25 18.76 -18.31
CA GLU A 105 -1.52 19.42 -18.01
C GLU A 105 -2.74 18.62 -18.47
N SER A 106 -2.55 17.71 -19.43
CA SER A 106 -3.60 16.84 -19.94
C SER A 106 -3.06 15.50 -20.42
N VAL A 107 -3.96 14.55 -20.54
CA VAL A 107 -3.68 13.18 -20.99
C VAL A 107 -4.78 12.69 -21.93
N GLU A 108 -4.42 11.88 -22.93
CA GLU A 108 -5.36 11.19 -23.82
C GLU A 108 -4.94 9.72 -24.01
N TRP A 109 -5.89 8.85 -24.26
CA TRP A 109 -5.67 7.41 -24.49
C TRP A 109 -6.81 6.82 -25.32
N ASP A 110 -6.61 5.64 -25.92
CA ASP A 110 -7.68 4.84 -26.49
C ASP A 110 -8.38 3.98 -25.43
N ASP A 111 -9.57 3.46 -25.74
CA ASP A 111 -10.40 2.69 -24.78
C ASP A 111 -9.67 1.49 -24.18
N GLU A 112 -8.82 0.83 -24.95
CA GLU A 112 -8.02 -0.33 -24.52
C GLU A 112 -6.70 0.07 -23.84
N ARG A 113 -6.37 1.37 -23.81
CA ARG A 113 -5.09 1.89 -23.31
C ARG A 113 -3.86 1.25 -24.00
N THR A 114 -3.95 1.03 -25.30
CA THR A 114 -2.81 0.57 -26.10
C THR A 114 -1.77 1.67 -26.29
N TYR A 115 -2.21 2.92 -26.19
CA TYR A 115 -1.34 4.08 -26.08
C TYR A 115 -1.85 5.07 -25.02
N THR A 116 -0.95 5.92 -24.57
CA THR A 116 -1.28 7.10 -23.77
C THR A 116 -0.39 8.25 -24.18
N GLN A 117 -0.97 9.42 -24.40
CA GLN A 117 -0.23 10.65 -24.71
C GLN A 117 -0.41 11.66 -23.58
N PHE A 118 0.69 12.19 -23.11
CA PHE A 118 0.74 13.27 -22.12
C PHE A 118 1.13 14.56 -22.82
N ASN A 119 0.39 15.63 -22.57
CA ASN A 119 0.70 16.96 -23.08
C ASN A 119 1.29 17.79 -21.94
N LEU A 120 2.56 18.13 -22.08
CA LEU A 120 3.30 18.86 -21.03
C LEU A 120 2.78 20.29 -20.87
N ASN A 121 2.75 20.77 -19.64
CA ASN A 121 2.38 22.12 -19.32
C ASN A 121 3.45 23.09 -19.90
N PRO A 122 3.11 24.01 -20.79
CA PRO A 122 4.08 24.92 -21.40
C PRO A 122 4.76 25.87 -20.40
N LYS A 123 4.24 25.97 -19.17
CA LYS A 123 4.85 26.74 -18.07
C LYS A 123 5.85 25.93 -17.27
N ALA A 124 5.90 24.58 -17.42
CA ALA A 124 6.80 23.73 -16.65
C ALA A 124 8.26 24.10 -16.88
N ARG A 125 9.00 24.29 -15.79
CA ARG A 125 10.40 24.73 -15.80
C ARG A 125 11.23 23.95 -14.79
N TRP A 126 12.45 23.71 -15.15
CA TRP A 126 13.50 23.32 -14.22
C TRP A 126 13.90 24.50 -13.32
N GLN A 127 14.50 24.20 -12.18
CA GLN A 127 14.96 25.19 -11.20
C GLN A 127 16.07 26.14 -11.73
N ASP A 128 16.69 25.79 -12.87
CA ASP A 128 17.63 26.65 -13.60
C ASP A 128 16.94 27.53 -14.67
N GLY A 129 15.60 27.46 -14.77
CA GLY A 129 14.77 28.26 -15.65
C GLY A 129 14.54 27.66 -17.05
N LYS A 130 15.18 26.56 -17.41
CA LYS A 130 14.96 25.90 -18.69
C LYS A 130 13.59 25.21 -18.72
N PRO A 131 12.93 25.10 -19.91
CA PRO A 131 11.66 24.41 -20.02
C PRO A 131 11.82 22.90 -19.78
N VAL A 132 10.80 22.27 -19.22
CA VAL A 132 10.64 20.81 -19.23
C VAL A 132 10.09 20.42 -20.60
N THR A 133 10.71 19.44 -21.24
CA THR A 133 10.44 19.07 -22.64
C THR A 133 10.08 17.60 -22.79
N PRO A 134 9.42 17.18 -23.91
CA PRO A 134 9.23 15.78 -24.23
C PRO A 134 10.54 14.98 -24.29
N GLU A 135 11.63 15.62 -24.66
CA GLU A 135 12.96 15.02 -24.70
C GLU A 135 13.50 14.68 -23.30
N ASP A 136 13.14 15.45 -22.27
CA ASP A 136 13.47 15.13 -20.88
C ASP A 136 12.71 13.88 -20.42
N VAL A 137 11.43 13.77 -20.80
CA VAL A 137 10.59 12.62 -20.48
C VAL A 137 11.13 11.35 -21.13
N MET A 138 11.38 11.38 -22.45
CA MET A 138 11.93 10.25 -23.19
C MET A 138 13.30 9.83 -22.66
N PHE A 139 14.20 10.78 -22.46
CA PHE A 139 15.51 10.54 -21.86
C PHE A 139 15.41 9.86 -20.48
N THR A 140 14.50 10.34 -19.63
CA THR A 140 14.29 9.77 -18.30
C THR A 140 13.90 8.30 -18.36
N LEU A 141 12.94 7.96 -19.22
CA LEU A 141 12.45 6.59 -19.33
C LEU A 141 13.51 5.65 -19.91
N GLU A 142 14.26 6.09 -20.93
CA GLU A 142 15.37 5.33 -21.48
C GLU A 142 16.47 5.09 -20.43
N LEU A 143 16.86 6.13 -19.71
CA LEU A 143 17.88 6.05 -18.66
C LEU A 143 17.47 5.11 -17.53
N LEU A 144 16.23 5.23 -17.04
CA LEU A 144 15.73 4.38 -15.96
C LEU A 144 15.44 2.95 -16.40
N LYS A 145 15.09 2.73 -17.66
CA LYS A 145 14.94 1.39 -18.24
C LYS A 145 16.28 0.65 -18.29
N GLU A 146 17.35 1.37 -18.66
CA GLU A 146 18.70 0.79 -18.79
C GLU A 146 19.41 0.67 -17.45
N LYS A 147 19.38 1.73 -16.62
CA LYS A 147 20.24 1.89 -15.42
C LYS A 147 19.48 1.98 -14.11
N GLY A 148 18.17 2.08 -14.16
CA GLY A 148 17.34 2.18 -12.97
C GLY A 148 17.26 0.86 -12.19
N ARG A 149 17.16 0.97 -10.85
CA ARG A 149 16.87 -0.19 -10.01
C ARG A 149 15.41 -0.65 -10.15
N PRO A 150 15.07 -1.90 -9.82
CA PRO A 150 13.67 -2.26 -9.60
C PRO A 150 13.03 -1.37 -8.51
N PRO A 151 11.77 -0.91 -8.66
CA PRO A 151 10.82 -1.26 -9.72
C PRO A 151 10.89 -0.35 -10.97
N PHE A 152 11.79 0.64 -11.07
CA PHE A 152 11.82 1.58 -12.19
C PHE A 152 12.03 0.88 -13.53
N ASN A 153 13.11 0.09 -13.67
CA ASN A 153 13.39 -0.60 -14.93
C ASN A 153 12.30 -1.60 -15.32
N ASN A 154 11.73 -2.34 -14.36
CA ASN A 154 10.70 -3.34 -14.63
C ASN A 154 9.41 -2.72 -15.20
N ARG A 155 8.98 -1.56 -14.66
CA ARG A 155 7.77 -0.86 -15.12
C ARG A 155 7.88 -0.41 -16.57
N LEU A 156 9.09 -0.09 -17.01
CA LEU A 156 9.34 0.42 -18.36
C LEU A 156 9.43 -0.66 -19.43
N THR A 157 9.42 -1.95 -19.05
CA THR A 157 9.40 -3.07 -20.02
C THR A 157 8.10 -3.14 -20.82
N ALA A 158 7.01 -2.57 -20.29
CA ALA A 158 5.72 -2.50 -20.97
C ALA A 158 5.64 -1.42 -22.05
N VAL A 159 6.61 -0.48 -22.07
CA VAL A 159 6.68 0.57 -23.09
C VAL A 159 7.40 0.03 -24.34
N GLU A 160 6.67 -0.07 -25.44
CA GLU A 160 7.20 -0.50 -26.73
C GLU A 160 7.86 0.67 -27.49
N LYS A 161 7.17 1.82 -27.54
CA LYS A 161 7.59 3.00 -28.30
C LYS A 161 7.29 4.29 -27.56
N MET A 162 8.15 5.28 -27.73
CA MET A 162 7.96 6.65 -27.27
C MET A 162 8.14 7.62 -28.44
N GLU A 163 7.25 8.58 -28.56
CA GLU A 163 7.24 9.55 -29.67
C GLU A 163 6.95 10.95 -29.14
N LYS A 164 7.69 11.93 -29.64
CA LYS A 164 7.34 13.33 -29.47
C LYS A 164 6.18 13.68 -30.42
N ILE A 165 5.13 14.30 -29.88
CA ILE A 165 3.96 14.74 -30.63
C ILE A 165 3.86 16.26 -30.53
N GLY A 166 4.09 16.95 -31.62
CA GLY A 166 4.13 18.41 -31.62
C GLY A 166 5.24 18.96 -30.71
N GLU A 167 4.98 20.10 -30.08
CA GLU A 167 5.98 20.79 -29.23
C GLU A 167 6.00 20.25 -27.79
N HIS A 168 4.82 19.87 -27.26
CA HIS A 168 4.66 19.53 -25.85
C HIS A 168 4.17 18.11 -25.59
N GLY A 169 3.76 17.34 -26.62
CA GLY A 169 3.22 16.00 -26.47
C GLY A 169 4.30 14.93 -26.38
N VAL A 170 4.09 13.93 -25.54
CA VAL A 170 4.83 12.67 -25.55
C VAL A 170 3.84 11.50 -25.52
N ARG A 171 3.94 10.61 -26.50
CA ARG A 171 3.09 9.43 -26.64
C ARG A 171 3.87 8.17 -26.33
N PHE A 172 3.27 7.33 -25.51
CA PHE A 172 3.74 5.98 -25.18
C PHE A 172 2.82 4.97 -25.83
N THR A 173 3.37 4.09 -26.64
CA THR A 173 2.70 2.88 -27.14
C THR A 173 3.14 1.71 -26.30
N PHE A 174 2.21 0.85 -25.93
CA PHE A 174 2.46 -0.27 -25.02
C PHE A 174 2.44 -1.60 -25.74
N ASN A 175 3.20 -2.58 -25.20
CA ASN A 175 3.22 -3.97 -25.66
C ASN A 175 2.27 -4.83 -24.80
N ASP A 176 2.26 -6.13 -25.05
CA ASP A 176 1.42 -7.14 -24.39
C ASP A 176 1.67 -7.32 -22.89
N LYS A 177 2.73 -6.73 -22.32
CA LYS A 177 3.00 -6.71 -20.87
C LYS A 177 2.29 -5.57 -20.14
N ALA A 178 1.71 -4.64 -20.88
CA ALA A 178 0.96 -3.53 -20.30
C ALA A 178 -0.40 -3.98 -19.80
N ASN A 179 -0.90 -3.26 -18.82
CA ASN A 179 -2.26 -3.37 -18.30
C ASN A 179 -2.86 -1.97 -18.12
N ARG A 180 -4.11 -1.90 -17.68
CA ARG A 180 -4.79 -0.60 -17.46
C ARG A 180 -4.09 0.32 -16.46
N GLU A 181 -3.30 -0.23 -15.53
CA GLU A 181 -2.56 0.51 -14.52
C GLU A 181 -1.28 1.15 -15.07
N THR A 182 -0.71 0.58 -16.14
CA THR A 182 0.59 0.99 -16.70
C THR A 182 0.69 2.50 -16.95
N PRO A 183 -0.26 3.18 -17.59
CA PRO A 183 -0.19 4.63 -17.82
C PRO A 183 -0.17 5.43 -16.52
N LEU A 184 -0.96 5.00 -15.51
CA LEU A 184 -1.03 5.69 -14.23
C LEU A 184 0.28 5.56 -13.45
N ILE A 185 0.86 4.36 -13.45
CA ILE A 185 2.16 4.11 -12.79
C ILE A 185 3.27 4.92 -13.46
N LEU A 186 3.30 4.96 -14.79
CA LEU A 186 4.28 5.77 -15.53
C LEU A 186 4.13 7.25 -15.18
N ALA A 187 2.90 7.76 -15.15
CA ALA A 187 2.64 9.17 -14.92
C ALA A 187 2.87 9.64 -13.49
N SER A 188 2.64 8.78 -12.48
CA SER A 188 2.70 9.18 -11.05
C SER A 188 3.91 8.66 -10.30
N SER A 189 4.50 7.57 -10.76
CA SER A 189 5.55 6.85 -10.02
C SER A 189 6.91 6.86 -10.71
N THR A 190 7.05 7.70 -11.75
CA THR A 190 8.31 7.93 -12.47
C THR A 190 8.69 9.40 -12.34
N PRO A 191 9.84 9.74 -11.72
CA PRO A 191 10.33 11.10 -11.70
C PRO A 191 10.72 11.55 -13.11
N ILE A 192 10.54 12.81 -13.45
CA ILE A 192 11.10 13.34 -14.69
C ILE A 192 12.43 14.02 -14.36
N LEU A 193 13.45 13.73 -15.14
CA LEU A 193 14.84 14.11 -14.92
C LEU A 193 15.33 15.07 -16.01
N PRO A 194 16.15 16.10 -15.68
CA PRO A 194 16.65 17.08 -16.64
C PRO A 194 17.76 16.49 -17.52
N LYS A 195 17.45 16.21 -18.77
CA LYS A 195 18.41 15.68 -19.75
C LYS A 195 19.70 16.51 -19.83
N HIS A 196 19.58 17.83 -19.74
CA HIS A 196 20.71 18.74 -19.86
C HIS A 196 21.64 18.81 -18.63
N ALA A 197 21.19 18.29 -17.48
CA ALA A 197 21.92 18.33 -16.21
C ALA A 197 22.36 16.95 -15.71
N ILE A 198 21.98 15.88 -16.41
CA ILE A 198 22.33 14.51 -16.03
C ILE A 198 23.25 13.90 -17.08
N ASP A 199 24.39 13.44 -16.61
CA ASP A 199 25.30 12.62 -17.41
C ASP A 199 24.92 11.15 -17.28
N ALA A 200 24.43 10.58 -18.38
CA ALA A 200 23.98 9.19 -18.44
C ALA A 200 25.13 8.19 -18.17
N GLU A 201 26.38 8.50 -18.52
CA GLU A 201 27.51 7.59 -18.31
C GLU A 201 27.89 7.44 -16.83
N THR A 202 27.69 8.50 -16.06
CA THR A 202 28.03 8.53 -14.64
C THR A 202 26.81 8.37 -13.71
N PHE A 203 25.62 8.21 -14.27
CA PHE A 203 24.36 8.17 -13.53
C PHE A 203 24.31 7.10 -12.42
N GLU A 204 24.96 5.96 -12.63
CA GLU A 204 25.02 4.87 -11.64
C GLU A 204 26.01 5.13 -10.50
N LYS A 205 26.83 6.16 -10.58
CA LYS A 205 27.75 6.50 -9.50
C LYS A 205 26.98 7.22 -8.39
N ALA A 206 27.11 6.70 -7.16
CA ALA A 206 26.61 7.41 -6.00
C ALA A 206 27.26 8.81 -5.94
N GLY A 207 26.45 9.84 -5.69
CA GLY A 207 26.95 11.21 -5.70
C GLY A 207 26.13 12.13 -4.80
N LEU A 208 26.83 13.14 -4.26
CA LEU A 208 26.27 14.23 -3.46
C LEU A 208 26.44 15.58 -4.18
N GLY A 209 26.68 15.53 -5.49
CA GLY A 209 26.85 16.74 -6.32
C GLY A 209 25.55 17.53 -6.47
N PRO A 210 25.67 18.76 -7.03
CA PRO A 210 24.50 19.60 -7.25
C PRO A 210 23.49 18.92 -8.16
N VAL A 211 22.22 19.09 -7.84
CA VAL A 211 21.07 18.54 -8.57
C VAL A 211 20.15 19.66 -9.02
N VAL A 212 19.53 19.48 -10.18
CA VAL A 212 18.53 20.40 -10.73
C VAL A 212 17.20 19.64 -10.81
N GLY A 213 16.17 20.12 -10.15
CA GLY A 213 14.84 19.54 -10.17
C GLY A 213 13.81 20.44 -10.84
N SER A 214 12.58 19.95 -10.94
CA SER A 214 11.40 20.74 -11.32
C SER A 214 10.54 21.11 -10.12
N GLY A 215 10.82 20.49 -8.97
CA GLY A 215 10.00 20.55 -7.77
C GLY A 215 10.11 21.85 -6.96
N PRO A 216 9.30 21.97 -5.91
CA PRO A 216 9.14 23.22 -5.15
C PRO A 216 10.29 23.58 -4.21
N TYR A 217 11.23 22.66 -3.96
CA TYR A 217 12.34 22.90 -3.04
C TYR A 217 13.69 22.62 -3.68
N LYS A 218 14.70 23.34 -3.21
CA LYS A 218 16.13 23.19 -3.52
C LYS A 218 16.88 22.74 -2.27
N ILE A 219 17.98 22.02 -2.44
CA ILE A 219 18.87 21.72 -1.33
C ILE A 219 19.61 23.00 -0.94
N LYS A 220 19.33 23.51 0.26
CA LYS A 220 20.03 24.65 0.84
C LYS A 220 21.38 24.26 1.39
N SER A 221 21.43 23.16 2.13
CA SER A 221 22.66 22.61 2.68
C SER A 221 22.45 21.15 3.10
N MET A 222 23.55 20.40 3.21
CA MET A 222 23.51 19.04 3.73
C MET A 222 24.78 18.69 4.50
N ARG A 223 24.62 17.78 5.47
CA ARG A 223 25.71 17.01 6.07
C ARG A 223 25.44 15.54 5.73
N PRO A 224 26.27 14.93 4.85
CA PRO A 224 26.05 13.56 4.40
C PRO A 224 25.81 12.60 5.56
N GLY A 225 24.79 11.77 5.43
CA GLY A 225 24.40 10.79 6.43
C GLY A 225 23.68 11.32 7.67
N GLU A 226 23.71 12.64 7.92
CA GLU A 226 23.19 13.22 9.16
C GLU A 226 21.98 14.14 8.97
N LYS A 227 22.05 15.07 8.01
CA LYS A 227 21.01 16.11 7.86
C LYS A 227 20.98 16.67 6.44
N ILE A 228 19.77 16.94 5.97
CA ILE A 228 19.51 17.69 4.73
C ILE A 228 18.55 18.83 5.04
N ILE A 229 18.81 20.01 4.48
CA ILE A 229 17.96 21.19 4.62
C ILE A 229 17.52 21.61 3.22
N TRP A 230 16.21 21.67 3.05
CA TRP A 230 15.52 22.10 1.85
C TRP A 230 15.01 23.53 2.05
N GLU A 231 15.14 24.37 1.02
CA GLU A 231 14.52 25.70 0.98
C GLU A 231 13.55 25.80 -0.17
N ARG A 232 12.41 26.42 0.07
CA ARG A 232 11.38 26.62 -0.95
C ARG A 232 11.88 27.53 -2.06
N ASP A 233 11.68 27.12 -3.31
CA ASP A 233 11.96 27.96 -4.46
C ASP A 233 10.83 29.00 -4.65
N PRO A 234 11.09 30.32 -4.45
CA PRO A 234 10.05 31.34 -4.64
C PRO A 234 9.59 31.43 -6.10
N ASN A 235 10.40 30.94 -7.04
CA ASN A 235 10.13 30.96 -8.47
C ASN A 235 9.55 29.62 -8.98
N TYR A 236 9.14 28.73 -8.07
CA TYR A 236 8.58 27.44 -8.46
C TYR A 236 7.45 27.60 -9.46
N TRP A 237 7.59 26.99 -10.62
CA TRP A 237 6.70 27.12 -11.77
C TRP A 237 5.27 26.63 -11.47
N GLY A 238 5.15 25.57 -10.66
CA GLY A 238 3.90 24.83 -10.39
C GLY A 238 3.05 25.38 -9.25
N LYS A 239 3.43 26.51 -8.64
CA LYS A 239 2.76 27.07 -7.43
C LYS A 239 1.25 27.34 -7.61
N ASP A 240 0.82 27.63 -8.84
CA ASP A 240 -0.57 27.93 -9.19
C ASP A 240 -1.26 26.76 -9.94
N VAL A 241 -0.59 25.63 -10.10
CA VAL A 241 -1.21 24.42 -10.67
C VAL A 241 -2.21 23.87 -9.66
N PRO A 242 -3.47 23.59 -10.04
CA PRO A 242 -4.52 23.19 -9.09
C PRO A 242 -4.14 21.99 -8.20
N SER A 243 -3.38 21.02 -8.72
CA SER A 243 -2.89 19.88 -7.96
C SER A 243 -1.76 20.21 -6.95
N LYS A 244 -1.24 21.44 -6.94
CA LYS A 244 -0.20 21.93 -6.03
C LYS A 244 -0.65 23.06 -5.11
N VAL A 245 -1.84 23.62 -5.34
CA VAL A 245 -2.40 24.63 -4.44
C VAL A 245 -2.64 24.05 -3.04
N GLY A 246 -2.13 24.73 -2.00
CA GLY A 246 -2.22 24.28 -0.60
C GLY A 246 -1.13 23.29 -0.16
N PHE A 247 -0.20 22.94 -1.06
CA PHE A 247 1.00 22.15 -0.76
C PHE A 247 2.22 23.03 -0.52
N ASP A 248 3.32 22.45 -0.06
CA ASP A 248 4.66 23.08 -0.01
C ASP A 248 4.67 24.39 0.78
N ASN A 249 4.11 24.36 2.00
CA ASN A 249 3.79 25.58 2.76
C ASN A 249 4.96 26.16 3.56
N TYR A 250 6.01 25.39 3.83
CA TYR A 250 7.17 25.84 4.62
C TYR A 250 8.21 26.55 3.75
N ASP A 251 8.90 27.56 4.29
CA ASP A 251 10.08 28.15 3.65
C ASP A 251 11.29 27.22 3.74
N GLU A 252 11.37 26.46 4.85
CA GLU A 252 12.49 25.56 5.09
C GLU A 252 12.00 24.23 5.70
N ILE A 253 12.47 23.13 5.14
CA ILE A 253 12.26 21.77 5.67
C ILE A 253 13.62 21.21 6.05
N SER A 254 13.81 20.82 7.31
CA SER A 254 15.01 20.12 7.74
C SER A 254 14.69 18.66 8.04
N ILE A 255 15.52 17.74 7.55
CA ILE A 255 15.38 16.30 7.79
C ILE A 255 16.67 15.81 8.46
N THR A 256 16.55 15.37 9.71
CA THR A 256 17.67 14.86 10.51
C THR A 256 17.59 13.34 10.57
N TYR A 257 18.72 12.68 10.34
CA TYR A 257 18.83 11.22 10.35
C TYR A 257 19.29 10.73 11.71
N PHE A 258 18.61 9.71 12.22
CA PHE A 258 18.89 9.07 13.49
C PHE A 258 19.23 7.59 13.28
N LEU A 259 20.17 7.07 14.04
CA LEU A 259 20.50 5.64 13.97
C LEU A 259 19.46 4.76 14.65
N GLN A 260 18.71 5.33 15.61
CA GLN A 260 17.75 4.60 16.43
C GLN A 260 16.47 5.41 16.67
N VAL A 261 15.34 4.73 16.71
CA VAL A 261 14.01 5.29 16.98
C VAL A 261 13.98 6.05 18.33
N ASN A 262 14.59 5.48 19.37
CA ASN A 262 14.61 6.11 20.71
C ASN A 262 15.33 7.47 20.69
N SER A 263 16.44 7.58 19.96
CA SER A 263 17.17 8.86 19.82
C SER A 263 16.34 9.91 19.10
N MET A 264 15.56 9.49 18.09
CA MET A 264 14.63 10.36 17.37
C MET A 264 13.49 10.83 18.28
N PHE A 265 12.95 9.96 19.14
CA PHE A 265 11.92 10.35 20.11
C PHE A 265 12.44 11.33 21.15
N GLU A 266 13.69 11.14 21.66
CA GLU A 266 14.31 12.11 22.57
C GLU A 266 14.51 13.49 21.90
N ALA A 267 14.85 13.54 20.61
CA ALA A 267 14.93 14.79 19.85
C ALA A 267 13.53 15.45 19.71
N PHE A 268 12.48 14.65 19.48
CA PHE A 268 11.11 15.15 19.46
C PHE A 268 10.69 15.78 20.80
N LYS A 269 11.00 15.13 21.92
CA LYS A 269 10.69 15.65 23.27
C LYS A 269 11.36 16.99 23.56
N LYS A 270 12.55 17.24 22.98
CA LYS A 270 13.30 18.49 23.11
C LYS A 270 12.83 19.60 22.15
N GLY A 271 12.03 19.25 21.11
CA GLY A 271 11.66 20.17 20.05
C GLY A 271 12.72 20.34 18.96
N ASP A 272 13.68 19.42 18.85
CA ASP A 272 14.66 19.38 17.76
C ASP A 272 14.02 18.85 16.46
N ILE A 273 12.91 18.12 16.55
CA ILE A 273 12.01 17.76 15.47
C ILE A 273 10.57 18.07 15.88
N ASP A 274 9.74 18.44 14.91
CA ASP A 274 8.41 19.01 15.16
C ASP A 274 7.28 17.98 15.07
N MET A 275 7.50 16.85 14.41
CA MET A 275 6.50 15.82 14.17
C MET A 275 7.11 14.43 14.39
N TYR A 276 6.34 13.57 15.09
CA TYR A 276 6.71 12.18 15.35
C TYR A 276 5.54 11.26 15.02
N PRO A 277 5.54 10.63 13.83
CA PRO A 277 4.62 9.53 13.53
C PRO A 277 4.96 8.32 14.39
N GLU A 278 3.96 7.74 15.06
CA GLU A 278 4.12 6.56 15.91
C GLU A 278 4.11 5.28 15.08
N GLY A 279 5.26 4.92 14.55
CA GLY A 279 5.41 3.75 13.71
C GLY A 279 4.68 3.85 12.37
N ASP A 280 4.62 2.72 11.68
CA ASP A 280 3.79 2.53 10.49
C ASP A 280 2.57 1.68 10.87
N ALA A 281 1.49 2.35 11.24
CA ALA A 281 0.26 1.70 11.66
C ALA A 281 -0.34 0.80 10.56
N ILE A 282 -0.08 1.13 9.28
CA ILE A 282 -0.57 0.35 8.14
C ILE A 282 0.14 -1.00 8.06
N ASN A 283 1.44 -1.06 8.38
CA ASN A 283 2.23 -2.28 8.35
C ASN A 283 2.31 -3.01 9.72
N GLY A 284 1.52 -2.59 10.70
CA GLY A 284 1.45 -3.25 12.02
C GLY A 284 2.67 -3.01 12.92
N ASN A 285 3.50 -2.02 12.61
CA ASN A 285 4.70 -1.68 13.37
C ASN A 285 4.47 -0.59 14.43
N ALA A 286 3.22 -0.16 14.63
CA ALA A 286 2.88 0.81 15.65
C ALA A 286 3.01 0.20 17.05
N ASP A 287 3.70 0.91 17.95
CA ASP A 287 3.80 0.53 19.34
C ASP A 287 2.72 1.23 20.17
N SER A 288 1.60 0.51 20.36
CA SER A 288 0.46 1.02 21.13
C SER A 288 0.80 1.30 22.59
N SER A 289 1.75 0.57 23.17
CA SER A 289 2.18 0.80 24.55
C SER A 289 3.00 2.08 24.66
N HIS A 290 3.83 2.35 23.66
CA HIS A 290 4.58 3.59 23.54
C HIS A 290 3.62 4.79 23.34
N TRP A 291 2.66 4.68 22.40
CA TRP A 291 1.63 5.71 22.20
C TRP A 291 0.83 6.01 23.48
N GLY A 292 0.50 4.98 24.27
CA GLY A 292 -0.25 5.11 25.50
C GLY A 292 0.53 5.75 26.65
N SER A 293 1.83 5.47 26.78
CA SER A 293 2.60 5.75 28.00
C SER A 293 3.80 6.70 27.85
N ALA A 294 4.39 6.83 26.65
CA ALA A 294 5.65 7.55 26.47
C ALA A 294 5.52 9.09 26.48
N TYR A 295 4.31 9.61 26.33
CA TYR A 295 4.05 11.05 26.20
C TYR A 295 3.86 11.78 27.55
N ASN A 296 4.47 11.27 28.60
CA ASN A 296 4.49 11.91 29.92
C ASN A 296 5.82 12.67 30.12
N PHE A 297 5.99 13.79 29.43
CA PHE A 297 7.16 14.67 29.54
C PHE A 297 6.73 16.15 29.58
N PRO A 298 7.61 17.07 30.03
CA PRO A 298 7.21 18.45 30.37
C PRO A 298 6.44 19.19 29.27
N ALA A 299 6.87 19.09 27.99
CA ALA A 299 6.18 19.79 26.88
C ALA A 299 4.79 19.20 26.61
N ALA A 300 4.65 17.88 26.63
CA ALA A 300 3.34 17.22 26.48
C ALA A 300 2.40 17.57 27.65
N ASN A 301 2.91 17.58 28.87
CA ASN A 301 2.13 17.91 30.06
C ASN A 301 1.67 19.38 30.09
N ARG A 302 2.39 20.30 29.43
CA ARG A 302 1.97 21.69 29.24
C ARG A 302 1.00 21.89 28.07
N GLY A 303 0.75 20.87 27.26
CA GLY A 303 -0.05 20.99 26.05
C GLY A 303 0.68 21.66 24.87
N ASP A 304 2.03 21.65 24.88
CA ASP A 304 2.85 22.13 23.78
C ASP A 304 3.00 21.07 22.66
N VAL A 305 2.76 19.81 23.00
CA VAL A 305 2.72 18.67 22.10
C VAL A 305 1.29 18.11 22.06
N LEU A 306 0.78 17.91 20.86
CA LEU A 306 -0.55 17.36 20.58
C LEU A 306 -0.40 15.93 20.07
N LYS A 307 -1.35 15.07 20.41
CA LYS A 307 -1.47 13.71 19.92
C LYS A 307 -2.71 13.65 19.03
N GLU A 308 -2.52 13.33 17.76
CA GLU A 308 -3.58 13.24 16.77
C GLU A 308 -3.75 11.79 16.32
N VAL A 309 -5.00 11.43 16.04
CA VAL A 309 -5.38 10.14 15.47
C VAL A 309 -6.06 10.42 14.14
N PHE A 310 -5.48 9.92 13.06
CA PHE A 310 -6.05 10.00 11.73
C PHE A 310 -6.58 8.64 11.33
N GLU A 311 -7.74 8.61 10.70
CA GLU A 311 -8.41 7.37 10.27
C GLU A 311 -8.35 7.27 8.73
N PRO A 312 -7.28 6.70 8.17
CA PRO A 312 -7.23 6.43 6.73
C PRO A 312 -8.27 5.36 6.38
N ARG A 313 -8.81 5.46 5.18
CA ARG A 313 -9.73 4.44 4.65
C ARG A 313 -9.02 3.53 3.65
N LEU A 314 -7.79 3.15 4.00
CA LEU A 314 -6.96 2.22 3.24
C LEU A 314 -7.17 0.79 3.71
N PRO A 315 -7.18 -0.18 2.81
CA PRO A 315 -7.27 -1.57 3.21
C PRO A 315 -6.04 -1.96 4.05
N SER A 316 -6.31 -2.53 5.21
CA SER A 316 -5.28 -2.99 6.15
C SER A 316 -4.58 -4.28 5.69
N GLY A 317 -5.15 -4.96 4.69
CA GLY A 317 -4.71 -6.28 4.29
C GLY A 317 -5.07 -7.37 5.31
N MET A 318 -4.53 -8.56 5.08
CA MET A 318 -4.73 -9.72 5.96
C MET A 318 -3.39 -10.12 6.58
N PHE A 319 -3.28 -10.01 7.89
CA PHE A 319 -2.16 -10.53 8.67
C PHE A 319 -2.64 -11.68 9.55
N GLY A 320 -1.98 -12.84 9.50
CA GLY A 320 -2.44 -13.99 10.25
C GLY A 320 -1.58 -15.24 10.13
N PHE A 321 -2.06 -16.32 10.76
CA PHE A 321 -1.52 -17.65 10.54
C PHE A 321 -2.07 -18.20 9.23
N VAL A 322 -1.19 -18.53 8.31
CA VAL A 322 -1.51 -19.04 6.97
C VAL A 322 -1.37 -20.55 6.94
N PHE A 323 -2.46 -21.24 6.65
CA PHE A 323 -2.46 -22.69 6.42
C PHE A 323 -1.83 -23.02 5.08
N ASN A 324 -0.95 -24.02 5.04
CA ASN A 324 -0.50 -24.59 3.78
C ASN A 324 -1.43 -25.73 3.34
N THR A 325 -2.41 -25.42 2.50
CA THR A 325 -3.41 -26.40 2.03
C THR A 325 -2.86 -27.49 1.10
N ARG A 326 -1.56 -27.41 0.75
CA ARG A 326 -0.84 -28.52 0.11
C ARG A 326 -0.66 -29.70 1.07
N LYS A 327 -0.71 -29.42 2.38
CA LYS A 327 -0.63 -30.44 3.43
C LYS A 327 -2.02 -31.10 3.63
N PRO A 328 -2.12 -32.43 3.57
CA PRO A 328 -3.43 -33.13 3.67
C PRO A 328 -4.24 -32.77 4.91
N ILE A 329 -3.57 -32.46 6.03
CA ILE A 329 -4.24 -32.07 7.29
C ILE A 329 -5.01 -30.75 7.18
N PHE A 330 -4.69 -29.89 6.21
CA PHE A 330 -5.32 -28.58 5.98
C PHE A 330 -6.12 -28.53 4.67
N ALA A 331 -6.29 -29.66 3.98
CA ALA A 331 -7.08 -29.71 2.74
C ALA A 331 -8.56 -29.46 3.00
N ASP A 332 -9.10 -29.98 4.09
CA ASP A 332 -10.50 -29.80 4.49
C ASP A 332 -10.73 -28.40 5.10
N GLU A 333 -11.70 -27.68 4.54
CA GLU A 333 -12.09 -26.33 4.98
C GLU A 333 -12.60 -26.32 6.43
N LYS A 334 -13.34 -27.34 6.86
CA LYS A 334 -13.85 -27.46 8.23
C LYS A 334 -12.73 -27.60 9.27
N VAL A 335 -11.61 -28.24 8.89
CA VAL A 335 -10.43 -28.28 9.75
C VAL A 335 -9.83 -26.87 9.90
N ARG A 336 -9.72 -26.13 8.82
CA ARG A 336 -9.19 -24.75 8.86
C ARG A 336 -10.12 -23.82 9.64
N GLU A 337 -11.43 -23.92 9.42
CA GLU A 337 -12.43 -23.17 10.17
C GLU A 337 -12.36 -23.52 11.66
N GLY A 338 -12.41 -24.80 12.03
CA GLY A 338 -12.36 -25.25 13.41
C GLY A 338 -11.09 -24.79 14.13
N LEU A 339 -9.93 -24.88 13.48
CA LEU A 339 -8.68 -24.35 14.04
C LEU A 339 -8.69 -22.83 14.19
N SER A 340 -9.37 -22.10 13.28
CA SER A 340 -9.47 -20.63 13.36
C SER A 340 -10.28 -20.15 14.57
N TYR A 341 -11.27 -20.93 15.01
CA TYR A 341 -12.06 -20.65 16.21
C TYR A 341 -11.25 -20.75 17.50
N VAL A 342 -10.17 -21.55 17.53
CA VAL A 342 -9.40 -21.79 18.76
C VAL A 342 -8.56 -20.58 19.19
N LEU A 343 -8.28 -19.65 18.28
CA LEU A 343 -7.50 -18.45 18.60
C LEU A 343 -8.35 -17.48 19.43
N ASP A 344 -8.03 -17.34 20.74
CA ASP A 344 -8.63 -16.33 21.60
C ASP A 344 -7.96 -14.97 21.35
N PHE A 345 -8.53 -14.21 20.39
CA PHE A 345 -8.00 -12.91 20.00
C PHE A 345 -8.15 -11.88 21.13
N GLU A 346 -9.24 -11.87 21.86
CA GLU A 346 -9.51 -10.92 22.93
C GLU A 346 -8.48 -11.07 24.06
N TRP A 347 -8.15 -12.32 24.42
CA TRP A 347 -7.07 -12.60 25.36
C TRP A 347 -5.71 -12.14 24.83
N LEU A 348 -5.41 -12.49 23.57
CA LEU A 348 -4.16 -12.13 22.90
C LEU A 348 -3.97 -10.60 22.84
N ASN A 349 -5.02 -9.89 22.40
CA ASN A 349 -5.00 -8.44 22.28
C ASN A 349 -4.76 -7.77 23.64
N ARG A 350 -5.48 -8.18 24.66
CA ARG A 350 -5.36 -7.59 26.00
C ARG A 350 -4.01 -7.86 26.66
N ASN A 351 -3.51 -9.11 26.56
CA ASN A 351 -2.36 -9.54 27.37
C ASN A 351 -1.01 -9.48 26.64
N ILE A 352 -1.01 -9.49 25.31
CA ILE A 352 0.21 -9.54 24.48
C ILE A 352 0.37 -8.29 23.62
N LEU A 353 -0.75 -7.75 23.08
CA LEU A 353 -0.72 -6.68 22.09
C LEU A 353 -1.08 -5.29 22.64
N GLY A 354 -1.35 -5.17 23.95
CA GLY A 354 -1.62 -3.88 24.60
C GLY A 354 -3.05 -3.34 24.40
N GLY A 355 -3.97 -4.11 23.82
CA GLY A 355 -5.40 -3.78 23.77
C GLY A 355 -5.83 -2.81 22.67
N ALA A 356 -4.92 -2.37 21.79
CA ALA A 356 -5.18 -1.31 20.82
C ALA A 356 -5.58 -1.80 19.41
N PHE A 357 -5.62 -3.12 19.20
CA PHE A 357 -5.85 -3.70 17.88
C PHE A 357 -7.28 -4.22 17.72
N SER A 358 -7.75 -4.21 16.47
CA SER A 358 -8.99 -4.87 16.06
C SER A 358 -8.69 -6.15 15.29
N ARG A 359 -9.54 -7.19 15.45
CA ARG A 359 -9.39 -8.41 14.67
C ARG A 359 -9.78 -8.18 13.22
N THR A 360 -8.96 -8.62 12.28
CA THR A 360 -9.24 -8.52 10.85
C THR A 360 -10.37 -9.46 10.46
N GLN A 361 -11.31 -9.00 9.62
CA GLN A 361 -12.48 -9.78 9.15
C GLN A 361 -12.51 -9.93 7.62
N SER A 362 -11.70 -9.16 6.89
CA SER A 362 -11.68 -9.07 5.43
C SER A 362 -10.26 -8.82 4.93
N TYR A 363 -9.91 -9.30 3.74
CA TYR A 363 -8.62 -9.00 3.10
C TYR A 363 -8.50 -7.53 2.69
N TRP A 364 -9.64 -6.84 2.51
CA TRP A 364 -9.72 -5.40 2.28
C TRP A 364 -10.33 -4.65 3.47
N GLN A 365 -10.11 -5.17 4.68
CA GLN A 365 -10.56 -4.52 5.91
C GLN A 365 -10.21 -3.02 5.93
N ASN A 366 -11.13 -2.20 6.47
CA ASN A 366 -10.98 -0.75 6.61
C ASN A 366 -11.09 0.03 5.28
N SER A 367 -11.70 -0.56 4.25
CA SER A 367 -11.94 0.11 2.96
C SER A 367 -13.29 -0.26 2.35
N SER A 368 -13.72 0.49 1.33
CA SER A 368 -14.95 0.20 0.57
C SER A 368 -14.91 -1.13 -0.19
N LEU A 369 -13.72 -1.69 -0.40
CA LEU A 369 -13.50 -2.95 -1.12
C LEU A 369 -13.72 -4.20 -0.27
N GLY A 370 -13.81 -4.06 1.06
CA GLY A 370 -14.06 -5.19 1.96
C GLY A 370 -15.50 -5.70 1.88
N ALA A 371 -15.68 -7.02 1.93
CA ALA A 371 -17.01 -7.65 1.99
C ALA A 371 -17.65 -7.52 3.37
N TYR A 372 -16.86 -7.47 4.44
CA TYR A 372 -17.38 -7.29 5.80
C TYR A 372 -18.03 -5.90 5.95
N GLY A 373 -19.25 -5.88 6.46
CA GLY A 373 -20.09 -4.68 6.57
C GLY A 373 -20.90 -4.35 5.30
N ASN A 374 -20.66 -5.04 4.18
CA ASN A 374 -21.32 -4.80 2.90
C ASN A 374 -22.09 -6.05 2.44
N PRO A 375 -23.44 -6.04 2.40
CA PRO A 375 -24.22 -7.11 1.79
C PRO A 375 -23.88 -7.26 0.30
N ALA A 376 -23.90 -8.50 -0.19
CA ALA A 376 -23.67 -8.78 -1.60
C ALA A 376 -24.76 -8.14 -2.47
N ASN A 377 -24.35 -7.33 -3.43
CA ASN A 377 -25.25 -6.71 -4.39
C ASN A 377 -25.50 -7.61 -5.62
N GLU A 378 -26.39 -7.20 -6.51
CA GLU A 378 -26.76 -7.97 -7.70
C GLU A 378 -25.56 -8.24 -8.62
N LYS A 379 -24.63 -7.28 -8.78
CA LYS A 379 -23.43 -7.45 -9.59
C LYS A 379 -22.47 -8.48 -8.97
N GLU A 380 -22.26 -8.43 -7.65
CA GLU A 380 -21.46 -9.42 -6.93
C GLU A 380 -22.03 -10.81 -7.08
N LEU A 381 -23.37 -10.97 -6.90
CA LEU A 381 -24.06 -12.25 -7.04
C LEU A 381 -23.97 -12.79 -8.48
N ALA A 382 -24.09 -11.93 -9.48
CA ALA A 382 -23.92 -12.31 -10.88
C ALA A 382 -22.48 -12.79 -11.19
N LEU A 383 -21.47 -12.12 -10.67
CA LEU A 383 -20.07 -12.54 -10.80
C LEU A 383 -19.76 -13.83 -10.05
N LEU A 384 -20.28 -13.99 -8.84
CA LEU A 384 -20.12 -15.22 -8.05
C LEU A 384 -20.81 -16.42 -8.70
N GLY A 385 -21.98 -16.22 -9.33
CA GLY A 385 -22.72 -17.29 -9.99
C GLY A 385 -22.99 -18.46 -9.06
N ASP A 386 -22.62 -19.70 -9.47
CA ASP A 386 -22.80 -20.89 -8.65
C ASP A 386 -21.97 -20.91 -7.37
N ALA A 387 -20.86 -20.21 -7.32
CA ALA A 387 -20.04 -20.08 -6.12
C ALA A 387 -20.83 -19.44 -4.95
N ALA A 388 -21.79 -18.56 -5.23
CA ALA A 388 -22.65 -17.96 -4.20
C ALA A 388 -23.41 -19.00 -3.36
N LYS A 389 -23.73 -20.18 -3.95
CA LYS A 389 -24.47 -21.26 -3.28
C LYS A 389 -23.66 -21.96 -2.17
N ARG A 390 -22.33 -21.88 -2.23
CA ARG A 390 -21.44 -22.46 -1.22
C ARG A 390 -21.06 -21.49 -0.11
N LEU A 391 -21.36 -20.20 -0.29
CA LEU A 391 -21.09 -19.19 0.73
C LEU A 391 -22.20 -19.20 1.80
N SER A 392 -21.80 -18.99 3.06
CA SER A 392 -22.78 -18.89 4.14
C SER A 392 -23.65 -17.63 4.00
N PRO A 393 -24.90 -17.66 4.53
CA PRO A 393 -25.75 -16.47 4.53
C PRO A 393 -25.08 -15.25 5.19
N GLU A 394 -24.27 -15.46 6.21
CA GLU A 394 -23.55 -14.40 6.93
C GLU A 394 -22.45 -13.76 6.05
N ILE A 395 -21.75 -14.57 5.24
CA ILE A 395 -20.75 -14.06 4.27
C ILE A 395 -21.46 -13.23 3.20
N LEU A 396 -22.58 -13.70 2.66
CA LEU A 396 -23.35 -12.94 1.66
C LEU A 396 -23.97 -11.66 2.25
N ALA A 397 -24.42 -11.71 3.49
CA ALA A 397 -24.95 -10.54 4.18
C ALA A 397 -23.87 -9.55 4.65
N GLY A 398 -22.57 -9.91 4.53
CA GLY A 398 -21.47 -9.09 5.04
C GLY A 398 -21.38 -9.04 6.57
N THR A 399 -22.00 -9.99 7.26
CA THR A 399 -22.03 -10.05 8.74
C THR A 399 -21.15 -11.14 9.33
N TYR A 400 -20.54 -11.98 8.48
CA TYR A 400 -19.61 -13.00 8.93
C TYR A 400 -18.41 -12.37 9.62
N MET A 401 -18.09 -12.88 10.81
CA MET A 401 -16.92 -12.46 11.58
C MET A 401 -16.32 -13.62 12.36
N MET A 402 -15.03 -13.56 12.60
CA MET A 402 -14.37 -14.47 13.50
C MET A 402 -14.99 -14.39 14.89
N PRO A 403 -15.06 -15.50 15.63
CA PRO A 403 -15.72 -15.53 16.93
C PRO A 403 -15.07 -14.54 17.90
N VAL A 404 -15.91 -13.84 18.64
CA VAL A 404 -15.50 -13.01 19.77
C VAL A 404 -15.56 -13.88 21.02
N SER A 405 -14.44 -14.04 21.72
CA SER A 405 -14.33 -14.81 22.95
C SER A 405 -14.60 -13.93 24.19
N ASP A 406 -14.75 -14.56 25.34
CA ASP A 406 -14.83 -13.85 26.63
C ASP A 406 -13.47 -13.30 27.11
N GLY A 407 -12.39 -13.58 26.36
CA GLY A 407 -11.02 -13.14 26.68
C GLY A 407 -10.40 -13.83 27.89
N SER A 408 -10.93 -15.00 28.29
CA SER A 408 -10.38 -15.79 29.40
C SER A 408 -9.17 -16.64 28.99
N GLY A 409 -8.95 -16.84 27.69
CA GLY A 409 -7.98 -17.78 27.13
C GLY A 409 -8.50 -19.22 27.08
N ALA A 410 -9.78 -19.45 27.45
CA ALA A 410 -10.38 -20.79 27.53
C ALA A 410 -11.92 -20.75 27.38
N ASP A 411 -12.45 -19.88 26.53
CA ASP A 411 -13.89 -19.76 26.30
C ASP A 411 -14.50 -21.09 25.84
N ARG A 412 -15.27 -21.71 26.73
CA ARG A 412 -15.84 -23.04 26.49
C ARG A 412 -16.84 -23.09 25.33
N LYS A 413 -17.54 -21.99 25.06
CA LYS A 413 -18.53 -21.93 23.98
C LYS A 413 -17.81 -21.94 22.62
N VAL A 414 -16.78 -21.13 22.50
CA VAL A 414 -15.97 -21.02 21.29
C VAL A 414 -15.19 -22.32 21.05
N LEU A 415 -14.56 -22.88 22.08
CA LEU A 415 -13.83 -24.15 21.99
C LEU A 415 -14.73 -25.32 21.64
N ARG A 416 -15.99 -25.37 22.14
CA ARG A 416 -16.96 -26.40 21.76
C ARG A 416 -17.26 -26.33 20.26
N LYS A 417 -17.54 -25.12 19.72
CA LYS A 417 -17.79 -24.94 18.28
C LYS A 417 -16.60 -25.41 17.43
N ALA A 418 -15.36 -25.11 17.87
CA ALA A 418 -14.16 -25.62 17.22
C ALA A 418 -14.10 -27.16 17.19
N VAL A 419 -14.42 -27.80 18.32
CA VAL A 419 -14.47 -29.27 18.41
C VAL A 419 -15.56 -29.85 17.52
N ASP A 420 -16.75 -29.23 17.48
CA ASP A 420 -17.88 -29.70 16.63
C ASP A 420 -17.45 -29.67 15.14
N LEU A 421 -16.82 -28.58 14.68
CA LEU A 421 -16.31 -28.48 13.30
C LEU A 421 -15.23 -29.54 12.99
N LEU A 422 -14.31 -29.78 13.92
CA LEU A 422 -13.31 -30.83 13.74
C LEU A 422 -13.93 -32.23 13.75
N GLN A 423 -15.02 -32.46 14.51
CA GLN A 423 -15.77 -33.71 14.47
C GLN A 423 -16.49 -33.91 13.13
N GLU A 424 -17.08 -32.87 12.58
CA GLU A 424 -17.66 -32.88 11.23
C GLU A 424 -16.62 -33.23 10.16
N ALA A 425 -15.34 -32.82 10.37
CA ALA A 425 -14.19 -33.17 9.52
C ALA A 425 -13.62 -34.58 9.81
N GLY A 426 -14.27 -35.37 10.67
CA GLY A 426 -13.89 -36.77 10.95
C GLY A 426 -12.89 -36.96 12.10
N TYR A 427 -12.57 -35.92 12.87
CA TYR A 427 -11.74 -36.04 14.07
C TYR A 427 -12.60 -36.36 15.31
N LYS A 428 -11.97 -36.86 16.36
CA LYS A 428 -12.61 -37.09 17.68
C LYS A 428 -11.61 -36.93 18.81
N ILE A 429 -12.10 -36.59 19.99
CA ILE A 429 -11.25 -36.58 21.19
C ILE A 429 -11.13 -38.01 21.72
N SER A 430 -9.92 -38.51 21.84
CA SER A 430 -9.57 -39.81 22.43
C SER A 430 -8.38 -39.65 23.38
N ALA A 431 -8.57 -40.06 24.64
CA ALA A 431 -7.55 -39.90 25.69
C ALA A 431 -6.93 -38.47 25.76
N GLY A 432 -7.77 -37.44 25.62
CA GLY A 432 -7.36 -36.03 25.68
C GLY A 432 -6.63 -35.53 24.42
N ARG A 433 -6.62 -36.29 23.33
CA ARG A 433 -6.01 -35.93 22.05
C ARG A 433 -7.08 -35.86 20.94
N MET A 434 -7.00 -34.86 20.07
CA MET A 434 -7.79 -34.78 18.85
C MET A 434 -7.18 -35.71 17.80
N VAL A 435 -7.89 -36.78 17.42
CA VAL A 435 -7.38 -37.85 16.55
C VAL A 435 -8.29 -38.10 15.35
N ASP A 436 -7.70 -38.48 14.23
CA ASP A 436 -8.43 -38.94 13.04
C ASP A 436 -9.02 -40.37 13.20
N ALA A 437 -9.64 -40.90 12.15
CA ALA A 437 -10.23 -42.24 12.14
C ALA A 437 -9.17 -43.35 12.36
N GLN A 438 -7.90 -43.09 12.05
CA GLN A 438 -6.77 -44.01 12.24
C GLN A 438 -6.11 -43.85 13.62
N GLY A 439 -6.60 -42.97 14.48
CA GLY A 439 -6.05 -42.69 15.80
C GLY A 439 -4.81 -41.78 15.77
N ARG A 440 -4.45 -41.19 14.65
CA ARG A 440 -3.35 -40.22 14.53
C ARG A 440 -3.77 -38.87 15.08
N GLN A 441 -2.94 -38.30 15.94
CA GLN A 441 -3.25 -36.99 16.52
C GLN A 441 -3.17 -35.89 15.44
N LEU A 442 -4.12 -34.95 15.46
CA LEU A 442 -4.03 -33.70 14.69
C LEU A 442 -2.83 -32.89 15.22
N ALA A 443 -1.77 -32.86 14.44
CA ALA A 443 -0.50 -32.26 14.80
C ALA A 443 0.12 -31.55 13.61
N PHE A 444 0.71 -30.38 13.83
CA PHE A 444 1.38 -29.58 12.82
C PHE A 444 2.43 -28.63 13.45
N GLU A 445 3.24 -28.02 12.59
CA GLU A 445 4.27 -27.07 12.97
C GLU A 445 3.92 -25.67 12.47
N VAL A 446 4.12 -24.65 13.32
CA VAL A 446 4.14 -23.25 12.89
C VAL A 446 5.57 -22.74 12.86
N MET A 447 5.98 -22.15 11.72
CA MET A 447 7.29 -21.54 11.58
C MET A 447 7.20 -20.03 11.90
N THR A 448 8.12 -19.54 12.75
CA THR A 448 8.24 -18.15 13.17
C THR A 448 9.63 -17.59 12.88
N GLN A 449 9.74 -16.28 12.63
CA GLN A 449 11.02 -15.64 12.28
C GLN A 449 11.52 -14.61 13.32
N ASN A 450 10.68 -14.29 14.31
CA ASN A 450 11.05 -13.29 15.33
C ASN A 450 10.29 -13.52 16.63
N PRO A 451 10.76 -12.92 17.76
CA PRO A 451 10.15 -13.09 19.07
C PRO A 451 8.69 -12.63 19.18
N ALA A 452 8.25 -11.66 18.38
CA ALA A 452 6.87 -11.20 18.40
C ALA A 452 5.93 -12.28 17.83
N GLN A 453 6.28 -12.89 16.69
CA GLN A 453 5.54 -14.02 16.12
C GLN A 453 5.55 -15.23 17.06
N GLU A 454 6.67 -15.51 17.72
CA GLU A 454 6.77 -16.63 18.67
C GLU A 454 5.81 -16.44 19.86
N ARG A 455 5.73 -15.25 20.43
CA ARG A 455 4.77 -14.95 21.53
C ARG A 455 3.31 -15.17 21.12
N ILE A 456 2.94 -14.76 19.90
CA ILE A 456 1.61 -14.98 19.34
C ILE A 456 1.36 -16.48 19.14
N ALA A 457 2.34 -17.21 18.59
CA ALA A 457 2.25 -18.65 18.38
C ALA A 457 2.13 -19.44 19.71
N LEU A 458 2.84 -19.03 20.76
CA LEU A 458 2.74 -19.64 22.10
C LEU A 458 1.33 -19.46 22.69
N ALA A 459 0.71 -18.30 22.51
CA ALA A 459 -0.67 -18.06 22.94
C ALA A 459 -1.65 -19.00 22.21
N TYR A 460 -1.52 -19.14 20.91
CA TYR A 460 -2.35 -20.04 20.12
C TYR A 460 -2.11 -21.52 20.46
N GLN A 461 -0.85 -21.94 20.63
CA GLN A 461 -0.49 -23.29 21.07
C GLN A 461 -1.18 -23.67 22.39
N ARG A 462 -1.20 -22.74 23.35
CA ARG A 462 -1.88 -22.95 24.65
C ARG A 462 -3.37 -23.27 24.46
N SER A 463 -4.06 -22.50 23.59
CA SER A 463 -5.49 -22.71 23.32
C SER A 463 -5.74 -24.04 22.60
N LEU A 464 -4.91 -24.42 21.62
CA LEU A 464 -4.99 -25.68 20.88
C LEU A 464 -4.86 -26.91 21.79
N LYS A 465 -4.01 -26.85 22.81
CA LYS A 465 -3.85 -27.93 23.80
C LYS A 465 -5.14 -28.23 24.56
N LEU A 466 -6.02 -27.21 24.76
CA LEU A 466 -7.30 -27.40 25.45
C LEU A 466 -8.26 -28.35 24.72
N ILE A 467 -8.12 -28.48 23.41
CA ILE A 467 -8.93 -29.37 22.58
C ILE A 467 -8.12 -30.58 22.04
N GLY A 468 -6.93 -30.82 22.61
CA GLY A 468 -6.10 -31.97 22.27
C GLY A 468 -5.33 -31.91 20.96
N VAL A 469 -5.26 -30.74 20.30
CA VAL A 469 -4.46 -30.51 19.10
C VAL A 469 -3.01 -30.20 19.50
N ASN A 470 -2.04 -30.77 18.79
CA ASN A 470 -0.62 -30.56 19.04
C ASN A 470 -0.01 -29.64 17.97
N MET A 471 0.43 -28.47 18.36
CA MET A 471 1.17 -27.54 17.49
C MET A 471 2.59 -27.37 18.00
N ALA A 472 3.57 -27.67 17.17
CA ALA A 472 4.98 -27.35 17.41
C ALA A 472 5.29 -25.93 16.93
N ILE A 473 6.25 -25.26 17.57
CA ILE A 473 6.75 -23.95 17.13
C ILE A 473 8.20 -24.12 16.71
N ARG A 474 8.51 -23.70 15.49
CA ARG A 474 9.87 -23.68 14.96
C ARG A 474 10.31 -22.25 14.68
N SER A 475 11.16 -21.73 15.53
CA SER A 475 11.80 -20.43 15.30
C SER A 475 13.02 -20.60 14.40
N VAL A 476 13.12 -19.80 13.35
CA VAL A 476 14.21 -19.81 12.36
C VAL A 476 14.66 -18.37 12.06
N ASP A 477 15.88 -18.21 11.55
CA ASP A 477 16.36 -16.91 11.08
C ASP A 477 15.65 -16.45 9.79
N ASP A 478 15.78 -15.16 9.45
CA ASP A 478 15.13 -14.57 8.28
C ASP A 478 15.48 -15.25 6.97
N GLY A 479 16.73 -15.70 6.80
CA GLY A 479 17.19 -16.37 5.59
C GLY A 479 16.51 -17.73 5.41
N GLN A 480 16.48 -18.54 6.48
CA GLN A 480 15.78 -19.82 6.48
C GLN A 480 14.28 -19.65 6.32
N TYR A 481 13.69 -18.65 7.01
CA TYR A 481 12.27 -18.37 6.89
C TYR A 481 11.90 -18.06 5.44
N GLN A 482 12.68 -17.20 4.76
CA GLN A 482 12.42 -16.85 3.36
C GLN A 482 12.64 -18.03 2.42
N ALA A 483 13.72 -18.79 2.59
CA ALA A 483 14.03 -19.94 1.74
C ALA A 483 12.95 -21.03 1.84
N ARG A 484 12.52 -21.37 3.07
CA ARG A 484 11.45 -22.35 3.29
C ARG A 484 10.09 -21.85 2.81
N SER A 485 9.79 -20.55 3.00
CA SER A 485 8.56 -19.93 2.48
C SER A 485 8.50 -20.01 0.95
N ASN A 486 9.60 -19.71 0.24
CA ASN A 486 9.68 -19.78 -1.22
C ASN A 486 9.47 -21.20 -1.78
N ASN A 487 9.81 -22.24 -1.01
CA ASN A 487 9.65 -23.63 -1.41
C ASN A 487 8.42 -24.31 -0.76
N PHE A 488 7.57 -23.53 -0.05
CA PHE A 488 6.38 -24.00 0.66
C PHE A 488 6.69 -25.15 1.67
N ASP A 489 7.90 -25.16 2.24
CA ASP A 489 8.35 -26.13 3.21
C ASP A 489 7.96 -25.74 4.65
N TYR A 490 6.67 -25.78 4.92
CA TYR A 490 6.05 -25.54 6.23
C TYR A 490 4.65 -26.14 6.27
N ASP A 491 4.11 -26.31 7.48
CA ASP A 491 2.70 -26.62 7.66
C ASP A 491 1.89 -25.32 7.82
N MET A 492 2.37 -24.40 8.66
CA MET A 492 1.76 -23.10 8.92
C MET A 492 2.84 -22.02 9.10
N ILE A 493 2.58 -20.80 8.64
CA ILE A 493 3.44 -19.62 8.83
C ILE A 493 2.64 -18.42 9.26
N ILE A 494 3.30 -17.38 9.78
CA ILE A 494 2.67 -16.07 10.04
C ILE A 494 3.10 -15.10 8.94
N ARG A 495 2.15 -14.65 8.12
CA ARG A 495 2.41 -13.75 6.98
C ARG A 495 1.36 -12.66 6.86
N SER A 496 1.74 -11.60 6.14
CA SER A 496 0.85 -10.54 5.71
C SER A 496 0.58 -10.63 4.22
N PHE A 497 -0.66 -10.40 3.83
CA PHE A 497 -1.11 -10.16 2.46
C PHE A 497 -1.50 -8.68 2.38
N PRO A 498 -0.59 -7.80 1.93
CA PRO A 498 -0.90 -6.39 1.80
C PRO A 498 -1.98 -6.19 0.74
N SER A 499 -2.90 -5.27 0.98
CA SER A 499 -3.95 -4.91 0.04
C SER A 499 -3.87 -3.43 -0.33
N SER A 500 -4.41 -3.08 -1.47
CA SER A 500 -4.50 -1.70 -1.96
C SER A 500 -5.94 -1.37 -2.35
N LEU A 501 -6.23 -0.10 -2.58
CA LEU A 501 -7.51 0.34 -3.16
C LEU A 501 -7.62 0.06 -4.66
N SER A 502 -6.55 -0.45 -5.27
CA SER A 502 -6.50 -0.84 -6.67
C SER A 502 -5.73 -2.15 -6.80
N PRO A 503 -6.28 -3.30 -6.30
CA PRO A 503 -5.68 -4.60 -6.55
C PRO A 503 -5.62 -4.89 -8.05
N GLY A 504 -4.52 -5.50 -8.48
CA GLY A 504 -4.20 -5.72 -9.89
C GLY A 504 -3.58 -7.08 -10.14
N ILE A 505 -2.65 -7.14 -11.09
CA ILE A 505 -1.99 -8.38 -11.56
C ILE A 505 -1.21 -9.13 -10.47
N GLU A 506 -0.86 -8.47 -9.37
CA GLU A 506 -0.20 -9.14 -8.24
C GLU A 506 -1.08 -10.23 -7.59
N GLN A 507 -2.40 -10.19 -7.82
CA GLN A 507 -3.32 -11.20 -7.31
C GLN A 507 -3.09 -12.58 -7.95
N TYR A 508 -2.65 -12.64 -9.21
CA TYR A 508 -2.24 -13.90 -9.83
C TYR A 508 -1.14 -14.60 -9.02
N ASN A 509 -0.12 -13.86 -8.61
CA ASN A 509 0.99 -14.43 -7.86
C ASN A 509 0.64 -14.81 -6.40
N ARG A 510 -0.51 -14.31 -5.89
CA ARG A 510 -0.93 -14.54 -4.50
C ARG A 510 -1.96 -15.64 -4.33
N TRP A 511 -2.90 -15.79 -5.29
CA TRP A 511 -4.10 -16.60 -5.06
C TRP A 511 -4.53 -17.42 -6.26
N ASP A 512 -4.03 -17.15 -7.47
CA ASP A 512 -4.38 -17.90 -8.66
C ASP A 512 -3.87 -19.34 -8.59
N SER A 513 -4.66 -20.27 -9.12
CA SER A 513 -4.37 -21.70 -9.09
C SER A 513 -3.03 -22.05 -9.74
N THR A 514 -2.60 -21.31 -10.77
CA THR A 514 -1.31 -21.53 -11.45
C THR A 514 -0.11 -21.17 -10.57
N SER A 515 -0.29 -20.28 -9.62
CA SER A 515 0.74 -19.86 -8.66
C SER A 515 0.91 -20.81 -7.49
N ARG A 516 -0.03 -21.77 -7.30
CA ARG A 516 -0.08 -22.66 -6.16
C ARG A 516 1.27 -23.34 -5.88
N ASP A 517 1.81 -24.02 -6.89
CA ASP A 517 3.01 -24.82 -6.74
C ASP A 517 4.24 -24.19 -7.41
N ALA A 518 4.15 -22.90 -7.81
CA ALA A 518 5.25 -22.14 -8.40
C ALA A 518 6.20 -21.62 -7.30
N PRO A 519 7.44 -22.12 -7.21
CA PRO A 519 8.38 -21.69 -6.18
C PRO A 519 8.63 -20.18 -6.22
N GLY A 520 8.63 -19.55 -5.05
CA GLY A 520 8.78 -18.10 -4.94
C GLY A 520 7.52 -17.29 -5.20
N SER A 521 6.38 -17.92 -5.51
CA SER A 521 5.10 -17.24 -5.53
C SER A 521 4.68 -16.82 -4.12
N PHE A 522 3.73 -15.89 -4.04
CA PHE A 522 3.14 -15.45 -2.77
C PHE A 522 1.84 -16.20 -2.43
N ASN A 523 1.53 -17.27 -3.15
CA ASN A 523 0.42 -18.16 -2.82
C ASN A 523 0.80 -19.06 -1.62
N TYR A 524 1.08 -18.42 -0.49
CA TYR A 524 1.50 -19.12 0.73
C TYR A 524 0.46 -20.13 1.22
N ALA A 525 -0.81 -19.85 1.01
CA ALA A 525 -1.89 -20.73 1.43
C ALA A 525 -2.00 -22.02 0.58
N GLY A 526 -1.49 -22.00 -0.65
CA GLY A 526 -1.71 -23.09 -1.60
C GLY A 526 -3.15 -23.10 -2.13
N ALA A 527 -3.76 -21.94 -2.25
CA ALA A 527 -5.09 -21.80 -2.84
C ALA A 527 -5.10 -22.30 -4.31
N ALA A 528 -6.16 -23.00 -4.69
CA ALA A 528 -6.43 -23.42 -6.06
C ALA A 528 -7.93 -23.59 -6.24
N ASP A 529 -8.62 -22.47 -6.29
CA ASP A 529 -10.07 -22.39 -6.43
C ASP A 529 -10.40 -21.67 -7.75
N PRO A 530 -11.02 -22.35 -8.73
CA PRO A 530 -11.37 -21.74 -10.02
C PRO A 530 -12.31 -20.53 -9.89
N ASP A 531 -13.07 -20.42 -8.81
CA ASP A 531 -13.91 -19.27 -8.57
C ASP A 531 -13.09 -18.05 -8.12
N ILE A 532 -12.00 -18.27 -7.38
CA ILE A 532 -11.00 -17.24 -7.06
C ILE A 532 -10.32 -16.76 -8.34
N ASP A 533 -9.87 -17.69 -9.20
CA ASP A 533 -9.23 -17.36 -10.49
C ASP A 533 -10.14 -16.48 -11.34
N ARG A 534 -11.44 -16.84 -11.43
CA ARG A 534 -12.43 -16.07 -12.17
C ARG A 534 -12.64 -14.66 -11.59
N MET A 535 -12.59 -14.49 -10.27
CA MET A 535 -12.71 -13.17 -9.65
C MET A 535 -11.48 -12.30 -9.90
N ILE A 536 -10.28 -12.89 -9.95
CA ILE A 536 -9.06 -12.18 -10.37
C ILE A 536 -9.21 -11.66 -11.80
N GLU A 537 -9.69 -12.50 -12.72
CA GLU A 537 -9.97 -12.06 -14.09
C GLU A 537 -11.02 -10.92 -14.12
N ALA A 538 -12.11 -11.06 -13.37
CA ALA A 538 -13.19 -10.07 -13.34
C ALA A 538 -12.68 -8.70 -12.85
N LEU A 539 -11.86 -8.66 -11.78
CA LEU A 539 -11.32 -7.40 -11.29
C LEU A 539 -10.35 -6.73 -12.27
N LEU A 540 -9.56 -7.53 -13.02
CA LEU A 540 -8.61 -7.01 -14.01
C LEU A 540 -9.32 -6.48 -15.27
N GLN A 541 -10.47 -7.06 -15.61
CA GLN A 541 -11.28 -6.65 -16.77
C GLN A 541 -12.24 -5.50 -16.45
N ALA A 542 -12.46 -5.18 -15.18
CA ALA A 542 -13.39 -4.14 -14.78
C ALA A 542 -12.98 -2.76 -15.31
N ARG A 543 -13.94 -2.01 -15.86
CA ARG A 543 -13.73 -0.65 -16.40
C ARG A 543 -14.43 0.42 -15.57
N SER A 544 -15.59 0.11 -15.00
CA SER A 544 -16.30 0.99 -14.08
C SER A 544 -15.87 0.73 -12.64
N THR A 545 -16.04 1.73 -11.77
CA THR A 545 -15.80 1.61 -10.33
C THR A 545 -16.71 0.57 -9.70
N GLU A 546 -17.99 0.54 -10.12
CA GLU A 546 -18.98 -0.40 -9.57
C GLU A 546 -18.65 -1.86 -9.93
N ASP A 547 -18.22 -2.13 -11.16
CA ASP A 547 -17.85 -3.48 -11.59
C ASP A 547 -16.57 -3.95 -10.87
N PHE A 548 -15.61 -3.03 -10.68
CA PHE A 548 -14.39 -3.30 -9.95
C PHE A 548 -14.67 -3.60 -8.46
N GLU A 549 -15.47 -2.77 -7.79
CA GLU A 549 -15.84 -3.00 -6.39
C GLU A 549 -16.59 -4.32 -6.23
N ALA A 550 -17.52 -4.63 -7.13
CA ALA A 550 -18.25 -5.89 -7.11
C ALA A 550 -17.32 -7.11 -7.27
N ALA A 551 -16.36 -7.04 -8.20
CA ALA A 551 -15.39 -8.10 -8.41
C ALA A 551 -14.49 -8.30 -7.18
N VAL A 552 -13.96 -7.22 -6.58
CA VAL A 552 -13.09 -7.31 -5.39
C VAL A 552 -13.85 -7.81 -4.17
N ARG A 553 -15.10 -7.36 -3.94
CA ARG A 553 -15.92 -7.86 -2.83
C ARG A 553 -16.31 -9.33 -3.01
N GLY A 554 -16.68 -9.74 -4.23
CA GLY A 554 -16.92 -11.16 -4.54
C GLY A 554 -15.68 -12.03 -4.28
N TYR A 555 -14.52 -11.53 -4.68
CA TYR A 555 -13.21 -12.14 -4.43
C TYR A 555 -12.90 -12.26 -2.92
N ASP A 556 -13.10 -11.18 -2.15
CA ASP A 556 -12.91 -11.18 -0.70
C ASP A 556 -13.80 -12.20 0.01
N ARG A 557 -15.08 -12.33 -0.41
CA ARG A 557 -16.01 -13.35 0.13
C ARG A 557 -15.48 -14.77 -0.07
N LEU A 558 -14.94 -15.08 -1.24
CA LEU A 558 -14.35 -16.39 -1.52
C LEU A 558 -13.10 -16.66 -0.69
N LEU A 559 -12.22 -15.67 -0.55
CA LEU A 559 -11.02 -15.79 0.29
C LEU A 559 -11.37 -16.00 1.77
N VAL A 560 -12.35 -15.25 2.28
CA VAL A 560 -12.83 -15.39 3.67
C VAL A 560 -13.47 -16.75 3.89
N SER A 561 -14.33 -17.22 2.96
CA SER A 561 -15.00 -18.52 3.10
C SER A 561 -14.01 -19.69 3.05
N GLY A 562 -12.91 -19.56 2.32
CA GLY A 562 -11.91 -20.62 2.20
C GLY A 562 -11.07 -20.85 3.46
N HIS A 563 -11.19 -20.00 4.48
CA HIS A 563 -10.44 -20.09 5.75
C HIS A 563 -8.94 -20.35 5.57
N TYR A 564 -8.32 -19.71 4.57
CA TYR A 564 -6.90 -19.88 4.27
C TYR A 564 -5.99 -19.28 5.33
N VAL A 565 -6.49 -18.30 6.08
CA VAL A 565 -5.74 -17.55 7.10
C VAL A 565 -6.57 -17.48 8.38
N ILE A 566 -5.93 -17.70 9.53
CA ILE A 566 -6.49 -17.32 10.83
C ILE A 566 -6.18 -15.84 11.02
N PRO A 567 -7.17 -14.94 10.91
CA PRO A 567 -6.92 -13.50 11.01
C PRO A 567 -6.40 -13.11 12.38
N LEU A 568 -5.36 -12.29 12.39
CA LEU A 568 -4.85 -11.65 13.60
C LEU A 568 -5.45 -10.24 13.72
N TYR A 569 -4.69 -9.21 13.43
CA TYR A 569 -5.09 -7.86 13.79
C TYR A 569 -4.69 -6.81 12.77
N TYR A 570 -5.35 -5.66 12.90
CA TYR A 570 -4.98 -4.43 12.21
C TYR A 570 -5.16 -3.23 13.14
N ILE A 571 -4.56 -2.10 12.76
CA ILE A 571 -4.86 -0.78 13.29
C ILE A 571 -5.43 0.06 12.15
N GLY A 572 -6.67 0.54 12.32
CA GLY A 572 -7.33 1.42 11.35
C GLY A 572 -6.99 2.89 11.51
N ALA A 573 -5.85 3.22 12.14
CA ALA A 573 -5.50 4.58 12.50
C ALA A 573 -4.01 4.87 12.29
N GLN A 574 -3.69 6.13 11.97
CA GLN A 574 -2.33 6.67 11.98
C GLN A 574 -2.20 7.57 13.22
N TRP A 575 -1.21 7.33 14.03
CA TRP A 575 -0.93 8.10 15.24
C TRP A 575 0.23 9.06 15.03
N VAL A 576 -0.02 10.34 15.25
CA VAL A 576 0.99 11.39 15.03
C VAL A 576 1.04 12.31 16.23
N ALA A 577 2.19 12.43 16.86
CA ALA A 577 2.45 13.48 17.82
C ALA A 577 3.16 14.64 17.12
N HIS A 578 2.77 15.87 17.46
CA HIS A 578 3.39 17.04 16.86
C HIS A 578 3.37 18.23 17.82
N TRP A 579 4.26 19.15 17.60
CA TRP A 579 4.28 20.42 18.32
C TRP A 579 3.12 21.31 17.87
N LYS A 580 2.46 21.99 18.81
CA LYS A 580 1.20 22.76 18.61
C LYS A 580 1.32 23.92 17.63
N HIS A 581 2.52 24.35 17.26
CA HIS A 581 2.71 25.38 16.26
C HIS A 581 2.48 24.88 14.83
N LEU A 582 2.37 23.59 14.63
CA LEU A 582 1.98 23.04 13.33
C LEU A 582 0.47 23.12 13.15
N GLY A 583 0.05 23.65 12.00
CA GLY A 583 -1.33 23.63 11.53
C GLY A 583 -1.51 22.53 10.49
N LYS A 584 -2.75 22.06 10.37
CA LYS A 584 -3.13 21.00 9.41
C LYS A 584 -4.51 21.29 8.82
N PRO A 585 -4.84 20.72 7.65
CA PRO A 585 -6.20 20.77 7.13
C PRO A 585 -7.21 20.08 8.07
N ASP A 586 -8.47 20.54 8.03
CA ASP A 586 -9.57 19.95 8.78
C ASP A 586 -10.03 18.61 8.19
N VAL A 587 -9.82 18.41 6.88
CA VAL A 587 -10.23 17.21 6.15
C VAL A 587 -9.07 16.22 6.09
N THR A 588 -9.31 15.01 6.57
CA THR A 588 -8.38 13.89 6.39
C THR A 588 -8.74 13.15 5.11
N PRO A 589 -7.83 13.06 4.13
CA PRO A 589 -8.10 12.33 2.89
C PRO A 589 -8.14 10.83 3.11
N LEU A 590 -8.54 10.09 2.06
CA LEU A 590 -8.62 8.63 2.03
C LEU A 590 -7.32 7.96 2.51
N PHE A 591 -6.16 8.55 2.17
CA PHE A 591 -4.83 8.05 2.53
C PHE A 591 -4.32 8.50 3.91
N GLY A 592 -5.17 9.17 4.72
CA GLY A 592 -4.78 9.68 6.03
C GLY A 592 -4.02 10.99 5.97
N TYR A 593 -3.28 11.34 7.04
CA TYR A 593 -2.57 12.61 7.09
C TYR A 593 -1.48 12.72 6.02
N GLN A 594 -1.28 13.94 5.52
CA GLN A 594 -0.35 14.23 4.43
C GLN A 594 0.62 15.33 4.87
N LYS A 595 1.90 15.01 5.11
CA LYS A 595 2.93 15.98 5.55
C LYS A 595 3.03 17.22 4.65
N PRO A 596 2.96 17.11 3.31
CA PRO A 596 3.18 18.25 2.42
C PRO A 596 2.11 19.35 2.50
N VAL A 597 0.96 19.09 3.15
CA VAL A 597 -0.16 20.06 3.23
C VAL A 597 -0.25 20.77 4.59
N TRP A 598 0.62 20.43 5.54
CA TRP A 598 0.70 21.08 6.84
C TRP A 598 1.45 22.42 6.74
N TRP A 599 1.34 23.27 7.76
CA TRP A 599 1.96 24.59 7.80
C TRP A 599 2.43 24.99 9.20
N ASP A 600 3.20 26.07 9.28
CA ASP A 600 3.63 26.68 10.53
C ASP A 600 2.67 27.82 10.92
N ASN A 601 1.89 27.65 11.99
CA ASN A 601 0.95 28.67 12.48
C ASN A 601 1.65 29.97 12.91
N ARG A 602 2.94 29.94 13.22
CA ARG A 602 3.71 31.13 13.56
C ARG A 602 3.96 32.05 12.36
N ALA A 603 3.79 31.54 11.15
CA ALA A 603 3.94 32.27 9.89
C ALA A 603 2.61 32.79 9.31
N GLN A 604 1.46 32.45 9.90
CA GLN A 604 0.12 32.82 9.43
C GLN A 604 -0.28 34.27 9.75
#